data_6068c8ec10b5bbf873043da2d480d83b
#
_entry.id   6068c8ec10b5bbf873043da2d480d83b
#
_cell.length_a   1.000
_cell.length_b   1.000
_cell.length_c   1.000
_cell.angle_alpha   90.00
_cell.angle_beta   90.00
_cell.angle_gamma   90.00
#
_symmetry.space_group_name_H-M   'P 1'
#
loop_
_entity.id
_entity.type
_entity.pdbx_description
1 polymer ?
#
loop_
_entity_poly.entity_id
_entity_poly.type
_entity_poly.pdbx_seq_one_letter_code
_entity_poly.pdbx_strand_id
1 'polypeptide(L)'
;RYKYNRAYETTAYSKGFVFLSQLKYIIGDEAFKRTIKNYYNTYKFTHPLPNNLRRVAEQSSGILLNWYLTDWTQTTNKIDYGINSVEAVNNKSVVNLERFGLMPMPLEVLVTYKDGDQEYYYIPISLMRGEKKQPKYANKWIQIDDWSWAYKNYSFEIDNKLETIKSIDINPSGLIADINYLNNLLIFD
;
A
#
# COMPACT_ATOMS: atom_id res chain seq x y z
N ARG A 1 27.54 11.40 6.97
CA ARG A 1 27.55 12.77 7.50
C ARG A 1 26.77 13.66 6.52
N TYR A 2 25.71 14.32 7.02
CA TYR A 2 24.94 15.24 6.19
C TYR A 2 25.72 16.54 5.92
N LYS A 3 25.69 17.00 4.67
CA LYS A 3 26.39 18.24 4.28
C LYS A 3 25.61 19.48 4.73
N TYR A 4 24.28 19.37 4.82
CA TYR A 4 23.38 20.48 5.17
C TYR A 4 22.35 20.03 6.20
N ASN A 5 21.97 20.90 7.16
CA ASN A 5 20.95 20.64 8.17
C ASN A 5 19.58 20.26 7.57
N ARG A 6 19.18 20.94 6.49
CA ARG A 6 17.94 20.62 5.78
C ARG A 6 17.88 19.16 5.29
N ALA A 7 19.00 18.63 4.79
CA ALA A 7 19.06 17.23 4.37
C ALA A 7 18.91 16.27 5.55
N TYR A 8 19.45 16.62 6.72
CA TYR A 8 19.26 15.87 7.96
C TYR A 8 17.80 15.88 8.39
N GLU A 9 17.19 17.06 8.52
CA GLU A 9 15.79 17.23 8.94
C GLU A 9 14.82 16.46 8.03
N THR A 10 14.99 16.63 6.69
CA THR A 10 14.15 15.92 5.72
C THR A 10 14.29 14.41 5.85
N THR A 11 15.52 13.90 6.05
CA THR A 11 15.72 12.45 6.10
C THR A 11 15.34 11.86 7.44
N ALA A 12 15.74 12.48 8.55
CA ALA A 12 15.52 11.92 9.88
C ALA A 12 14.06 12.03 10.34
N TYR A 13 13.39 13.15 10.01
CA TYR A 13 12.01 13.39 10.47
C TYR A 13 10.98 13.10 9.38
N SER A 14 10.98 13.85 8.27
CA SER A 14 9.92 13.73 7.26
C SER A 14 9.94 12.37 6.57
N LYS A 15 11.09 11.95 6.04
CA LYS A 15 11.20 10.63 5.38
C LYS A 15 11.02 9.49 6.37
N GLY A 16 11.51 9.63 7.60
CA GLY A 16 11.34 8.64 8.68
C GLY A 16 9.87 8.46 9.06
N PHE A 17 9.11 9.56 9.16
CA PHE A 17 7.66 9.51 9.40
C PHE A 17 6.93 8.80 8.27
N VAL A 18 7.18 9.19 7.02
CA VAL A 18 6.54 8.56 5.86
C VAL A 18 6.90 7.06 5.79
N PHE A 19 8.16 6.70 6.01
CA PHE A 19 8.59 5.30 6.10
C PHE A 19 7.78 4.50 7.13
N LEU A 20 7.62 4.98 8.35
CA LEU A 20 6.85 4.26 9.37
C LEU A 20 5.35 4.24 9.06
N SER A 21 4.81 5.29 8.46
CA SER A 21 3.41 5.34 8.02
C SER A 21 3.13 4.33 6.90
N GLN A 22 4.03 4.23 5.92
CA GLN A 22 3.93 3.22 4.86
C GLN A 22 4.09 1.80 5.41
N LEU A 23 5.03 1.57 6.34
CA LEU A 23 5.17 0.28 7.00
C LEU A 23 3.87 -0.12 7.72
N LYS A 24 3.26 0.82 8.45
CA LYS A 24 1.97 0.61 9.11
C LYS A 24 0.87 0.25 8.11
N TYR A 25 0.81 0.95 6.98
CA TYR A 25 -0.14 0.65 5.91
C TYR A 25 0.05 -0.78 5.36
N ILE A 26 1.29 -1.21 5.11
CA ILE A 26 1.61 -2.53 4.56
C ILE A 26 1.24 -3.66 5.52
N ILE A 27 1.63 -3.56 6.80
CA ILE A 27 1.48 -4.65 7.77
C ILE A 27 0.21 -4.57 8.63
N GLY A 28 -0.51 -3.44 8.57
CA GLY A 28 -1.71 -3.18 9.35
C GLY A 28 -1.43 -2.74 10.79
N ASP A 29 -2.43 -2.11 11.40
CA ASP A 29 -2.34 -1.45 12.71
C ASP A 29 -1.86 -2.37 13.83
N GLU A 30 -2.45 -3.55 13.95
CA GLU A 30 -2.15 -4.46 15.05
C GLU A 30 -0.75 -5.07 14.94
N ALA A 31 -0.31 -5.42 13.74
CA ALA A 31 1.05 -5.89 13.51
C ALA A 31 2.07 -4.76 13.71
N PHE A 32 1.73 -3.54 13.30
CA PHE A 32 2.58 -2.37 13.52
C PHE A 32 2.77 -2.06 15.03
N LYS A 33 1.70 -2.06 15.81
CA LYS A 33 1.77 -1.87 17.27
C LYS A 33 2.66 -2.93 17.93
N ARG A 34 2.48 -4.21 17.55
CA ARG A 34 3.36 -5.29 18.03
C ARG A 34 4.80 -5.07 17.62
N THR A 35 5.04 -4.65 16.37
CA THR A 35 6.37 -4.35 15.85
C THR A 35 7.08 -3.31 16.70
N ILE A 36 6.46 -2.16 16.94
CA ILE A 36 7.08 -1.07 17.72
C ILE A 36 7.34 -1.51 19.16
N LYS A 37 6.38 -2.18 19.80
CA LYS A 37 6.55 -2.69 21.17
C LYS A 37 7.70 -3.70 21.28
N ASN A 38 7.74 -4.67 20.37
CA ASN A 38 8.76 -5.72 20.38
C ASN A 38 10.14 -5.15 20.04
N TYR A 39 10.21 -4.24 19.05
CA TYR A 39 11.44 -3.56 18.68
C TYR A 39 12.01 -2.76 19.87
N TYR A 40 11.19 -1.97 20.55
CA TYR A 40 11.61 -1.23 21.74
C TYR A 40 12.11 -2.17 22.85
N ASN A 41 11.36 -3.21 23.19
CA ASN A 41 11.72 -4.15 24.27
C ASN A 41 13.02 -4.88 23.99
N THR A 42 13.27 -5.26 22.73
CA THR A 42 14.46 -6.02 22.31
C THR A 42 15.69 -5.16 22.22
N TYR A 43 15.55 -3.92 21.71
CA TYR A 43 16.69 -3.10 21.33
C TYR A 43 16.90 -1.82 22.18
N LYS A 44 16.07 -1.59 23.22
CA LYS A 44 16.31 -0.47 24.14
C LYS A 44 17.72 -0.55 24.72
N PHE A 45 18.40 0.60 24.76
CA PHE A 45 19.79 0.74 25.23
C PHE A 45 20.85 0.03 24.38
N THR A 46 20.51 -0.34 23.14
CA THR A 46 21.46 -0.89 22.17
C THR A 46 21.58 0.03 20.94
N HIS A 47 22.34 -0.38 19.93
CA HIS A 47 22.51 0.34 18.66
C HIS A 47 21.97 -0.50 17.49
N PRO A 48 20.66 -0.60 17.31
CA PRO A 48 20.09 -1.46 16.27
C PRO A 48 20.32 -0.88 14.87
N LEU A 49 20.44 -1.77 13.91
CA LEU A 49 20.49 -1.47 12.48
C LEU A 49 19.10 -1.50 11.85
N PRO A 50 18.88 -0.89 10.67
CA PRO A 50 17.59 -0.92 9.97
C PRO A 50 17.03 -2.32 9.76
N ASN A 51 17.90 -3.31 9.50
CA ASN A 51 17.50 -4.72 9.38
C ASN A 51 16.89 -5.30 10.66
N ASN A 52 17.21 -4.78 11.84
CA ASN A 52 16.60 -5.23 13.08
C ASN A 52 15.11 -4.86 13.12
N LEU A 53 14.75 -3.63 12.73
CA LEU A 53 13.35 -3.22 12.63
C LEU A 53 12.60 -4.07 11.59
N ARG A 54 13.20 -4.29 10.42
CA ARG A 54 12.61 -5.14 9.38
C ARG A 54 12.29 -6.54 9.90
N ARG A 55 13.24 -7.21 10.54
CA ARG A 55 13.05 -8.57 11.10
C ARG A 55 11.91 -8.63 12.12
N VAL A 56 11.84 -7.64 13.01
CA VAL A 56 10.75 -7.58 14.01
C VAL A 56 9.40 -7.35 13.34
N ALA A 57 9.35 -6.51 12.28
CA ALA A 57 8.14 -6.26 11.51
C ALA A 57 7.69 -7.52 10.75
N GLU A 58 8.61 -8.25 10.12
CA GLU A 58 8.35 -9.53 9.45
C GLU A 58 7.82 -10.59 10.43
N GLN A 59 8.45 -10.73 11.61
CA GLN A 59 7.96 -11.63 12.66
C GLN A 59 6.58 -11.25 13.19
N SER A 60 6.29 -9.96 13.29
CA SER A 60 5.01 -9.47 13.82
C SER A 60 3.86 -9.57 12.80
N SER A 61 4.16 -9.54 11.51
CA SER A 61 3.16 -9.48 10.43
C SER A 61 3.03 -10.77 9.63
N GLY A 62 4.10 -11.54 9.51
CA GLY A 62 4.20 -12.66 8.57
C GLY A 62 4.48 -12.22 7.12
N ILE A 63 4.78 -10.94 6.90
CA ILE A 63 5.00 -10.34 5.58
C ILE A 63 6.50 -10.11 5.38
N LEU A 64 7.07 -10.50 4.23
CA LEU A 64 8.45 -10.20 3.89
C LEU A 64 8.60 -8.74 3.47
N LEU A 65 9.60 -8.04 4.04
CA LEU A 65 9.78 -6.60 3.91
C LEU A 65 11.16 -6.20 3.37
N ASN A 66 11.95 -7.16 2.86
CA ASN A 66 13.26 -6.83 2.32
C ASN A 66 13.18 -5.85 1.14
N TRP A 67 12.22 -6.04 0.22
CA TRP A 67 11.94 -5.15 -0.89
C TRP A 67 11.64 -3.73 -0.41
N TYR A 68 10.81 -3.60 0.63
CA TYR A 68 10.42 -2.33 1.22
C TYR A 68 11.62 -1.57 1.81
N LEU A 69 12.43 -2.25 2.63
CA LEU A 69 13.62 -1.62 3.21
C LEU A 69 14.62 -1.20 2.13
N THR A 70 14.81 -2.03 1.09
CA THR A 70 15.71 -1.71 -0.03
C THR A 70 15.26 -0.46 -0.76
N ASP A 71 14.00 -0.37 -1.15
CA ASP A 71 13.46 0.80 -1.86
C ASP A 71 13.61 2.09 -1.04
N TRP A 72 13.26 2.05 0.24
CA TRP A 72 13.37 3.24 1.09
C TRP A 72 14.78 3.68 1.44
N THR A 73 15.74 2.76 1.48
CA THR A 73 17.10 3.07 1.96
C THR A 73 18.14 3.13 0.85
N GLN A 74 17.92 2.46 -0.27
CA GLN A 74 18.94 2.31 -1.32
C GLN A 74 18.52 2.90 -2.68
N THR A 75 17.28 3.38 -2.80
CA THR A 75 16.78 3.96 -4.04
C THR A 75 16.20 5.35 -3.85
N THR A 76 15.88 6.00 -4.98
CA THR A 76 15.09 7.23 -5.06
C THR A 76 13.75 6.98 -5.74
N ASN A 77 13.31 5.73 -5.79
CA ASN A 77 12.06 5.31 -6.38
C ASN A 77 10.88 6.02 -5.71
N LYS A 78 9.83 6.25 -6.48
CA LYS A 78 8.60 6.90 -6.04
C LYS A 78 7.43 5.95 -6.19
N ILE A 79 6.42 6.14 -5.36
CA ILE A 79 5.13 5.47 -5.46
C ILE A 79 4.25 6.34 -6.36
N ASP A 80 3.68 5.77 -7.41
CA ASP A 80 2.75 6.41 -8.31
C ASP A 80 1.94 5.31 -9.00
N TYR A 81 0.67 5.23 -8.69
CA TYR A 81 -0.31 4.31 -9.23
C TYR A 81 -1.50 5.07 -9.78
N GLY A 82 -2.19 4.53 -10.74
CA GLY A 82 -3.39 5.16 -11.29
C GLY A 82 -4.37 4.16 -11.86
N ILE A 83 -5.61 4.60 -11.97
CA ILE A 83 -6.67 3.93 -12.70
C ILE A 83 -6.52 4.31 -14.17
N ASN A 84 -6.17 3.33 -15.00
CA ASN A 84 -5.99 3.55 -16.45
C ASN A 84 -7.34 3.56 -17.19
N SER A 85 -8.17 2.53 -16.94
CA SER A 85 -9.53 2.47 -17.48
C SER A 85 -10.42 1.56 -16.64
N VAL A 86 -11.74 1.71 -16.80
CA VAL A 86 -12.73 0.77 -16.31
C VAL A 86 -13.68 0.44 -17.44
N GLU A 87 -13.88 -0.83 -17.72
CA GLU A 87 -14.60 -1.32 -18.89
C GLU A 87 -15.77 -2.23 -18.48
N ALA A 88 -16.90 -2.11 -19.16
CA ALA A 88 -18.00 -3.04 -18.99
C ALA A 88 -17.77 -4.28 -19.88
N VAL A 89 -17.70 -5.45 -19.24
CA VAL A 89 -17.55 -6.74 -19.95
C VAL A 89 -18.67 -7.66 -19.52
N ASN A 90 -19.62 -7.92 -20.40
CA ASN A 90 -20.84 -8.64 -20.09
C ASN A 90 -21.62 -7.98 -18.91
N ASN A 91 -21.79 -8.71 -17.81
CA ASN A 91 -22.44 -8.22 -16.59
C ASN A 91 -21.46 -7.84 -15.48
N LYS A 92 -20.16 -7.69 -15.81
CA LYS A 92 -19.08 -7.36 -14.91
C LYS A 92 -18.40 -6.06 -15.29
N SER A 93 -17.56 -5.53 -14.40
CA SER A 93 -16.67 -4.41 -14.68
C SER A 93 -15.22 -4.87 -14.55
N VAL A 94 -14.37 -4.48 -15.50
CA VAL A 94 -12.93 -4.75 -15.47
C VAL A 94 -12.22 -3.46 -15.14
N VAL A 95 -11.45 -3.45 -14.07
CA VAL A 95 -10.63 -2.31 -13.63
C VAL A 95 -9.20 -2.54 -14.09
N ASN A 96 -8.67 -1.61 -14.87
CA ASN A 96 -7.29 -1.62 -15.36
C ASN A 96 -6.47 -0.58 -14.59
N LEU A 97 -5.47 -1.05 -13.88
CA LEU A 97 -4.54 -0.24 -13.08
C LEU A 97 -3.17 -0.18 -13.74
N GLU A 98 -2.47 0.93 -13.51
CA GLU A 98 -1.11 1.11 -13.98
C GLU A 98 -0.21 1.62 -12.85
N ARG A 99 1.00 1.08 -12.76
CA ARG A 99 2.06 1.55 -11.88
C ARG A 99 3.02 2.44 -12.67
N PHE A 100 2.98 3.73 -12.43
CA PHE A 100 3.87 4.73 -13.05
C PHE A 100 5.19 4.85 -12.29
N GLY A 101 5.14 4.72 -10.97
CA GLY A 101 6.33 4.73 -10.11
C GLY A 101 7.10 3.41 -10.12
N LEU A 102 8.36 3.45 -9.67
CA LEU A 102 9.21 2.26 -9.60
C LEU A 102 9.13 1.56 -8.24
N MET A 103 8.62 2.21 -7.20
CA MET A 103 8.46 1.62 -5.88
C MET A 103 7.14 0.84 -5.82
N PRO A 104 7.17 -0.49 -5.69
CA PRO A 104 5.95 -1.29 -5.59
C PRO A 104 5.30 -1.12 -4.21
N MET A 105 3.95 -1.13 -4.19
CA MET A 105 3.14 -1.11 -2.97
C MET A 105 1.92 -2.02 -3.13
N PRO A 106 1.44 -2.69 -2.08
CA PRO A 106 0.10 -3.28 -2.11
C PRO A 106 -0.95 -2.18 -2.19
N LEU A 107 -2.08 -2.47 -2.82
CA LEU A 107 -3.16 -1.50 -2.98
C LEU A 107 -4.43 -1.94 -2.24
N GLU A 108 -5.18 -0.97 -1.76
CA GLU A 108 -6.57 -1.10 -1.34
C GLU A 108 -7.41 -0.30 -2.32
N VAL A 109 -8.27 -0.98 -3.06
CA VAL A 109 -9.18 -0.35 -4.01
C VAL A 109 -10.57 -0.33 -3.40
N LEU A 110 -11.11 0.85 -3.12
CA LEU A 110 -12.47 1.04 -2.65
C LEU A 110 -13.40 1.24 -3.85
N VAL A 111 -14.35 0.35 -3.99
CA VAL A 111 -15.47 0.49 -4.92
C VAL A 111 -16.69 0.94 -4.14
N THR A 112 -17.26 2.07 -4.51
CA THR A 112 -18.51 2.58 -3.95
C THR A 112 -19.61 2.47 -5.02
N TYR A 113 -20.72 1.86 -4.65
CA TYR A 113 -21.87 1.69 -5.53
C TYR A 113 -22.87 2.83 -5.38
N LYS A 114 -23.78 2.97 -6.36
CA LYS A 114 -24.83 4.03 -6.38
C LYS A 114 -25.88 3.86 -5.27
N ASP A 115 -26.07 2.65 -4.77
CA ASP A 115 -26.91 2.36 -3.60
C ASP A 115 -26.26 2.66 -2.25
N GLY A 116 -24.98 2.97 -2.25
CA GLY A 116 -24.17 3.31 -1.06
C GLY A 116 -23.35 2.14 -0.51
N ASP A 117 -23.49 0.95 -1.05
CA ASP A 117 -22.65 -0.19 -0.67
C ASP A 117 -21.19 0.04 -1.05
N GLN A 118 -20.30 -0.58 -0.27
CA GLN A 118 -18.85 -0.44 -0.43
C GLN A 118 -18.13 -1.78 -0.36
N GLU A 119 -17.18 -1.99 -1.25
CA GLU A 119 -16.29 -3.15 -1.29
C GLU A 119 -14.83 -2.70 -1.38
N TYR A 120 -13.98 -3.34 -0.58
CA TYR A 120 -12.54 -3.17 -0.65
C TYR A 120 -11.92 -4.36 -1.37
N TYR A 121 -11.23 -4.11 -2.46
CA TYR A 121 -10.38 -5.07 -3.16
C TYR A 121 -8.94 -4.86 -2.72
N TYR A 122 -8.36 -5.87 -2.09
CA TYR A 122 -6.97 -5.82 -1.65
C TYR A 122 -6.08 -6.55 -2.64
N ILE A 123 -5.09 -5.85 -3.16
CA ILE A 123 -4.10 -6.34 -4.13
C ILE A 123 -2.74 -6.41 -3.42
N PRO A 124 -2.32 -7.57 -2.92
CA PRO A 124 -0.97 -7.74 -2.41
C PRO A 124 0.04 -7.69 -3.56
N ILE A 125 1.31 -7.54 -3.25
CA ILE A 125 2.38 -7.72 -4.23
C ILE A 125 3.13 -9.02 -3.96
N SER A 126 3.54 -9.70 -5.00
CA SER A 126 4.20 -11.02 -4.92
C SER A 126 5.48 -11.02 -4.06
N LEU A 127 6.13 -9.86 -3.91
CA LEU A 127 7.32 -9.70 -3.07
C LEU A 127 7.05 -9.86 -1.57
N MET A 128 5.82 -9.68 -1.13
CA MET A 128 5.41 -9.74 0.29
C MET A 128 5.39 -11.17 0.81
N ARG A 129 5.10 -12.14 -0.05
CA ARG A 129 4.88 -13.56 0.32
C ARG A 129 3.98 -13.73 1.56
N GLY A 130 3.00 -12.88 1.68
CA GLY A 130 2.04 -12.78 2.76
C GLY A 130 1.15 -11.58 2.55
N GLU A 131 0.17 -11.41 3.41
CA GLU A 131 -0.89 -10.42 3.21
C GLU A 131 -1.28 -9.74 4.52
N LYS A 132 -1.77 -8.53 4.41
CA LYS A 132 -2.36 -7.80 5.51
C LYS A 132 -3.73 -8.38 5.86
N LYS A 133 -4.02 -8.52 7.14
CA LYS A 133 -5.35 -8.87 7.61
C LYS A 133 -6.34 -7.74 7.31
N GLN A 134 -7.60 -8.13 7.05
CA GLN A 134 -8.71 -7.19 6.88
C GLN A 134 -8.70 -6.12 7.99
N PRO A 135 -8.65 -4.84 7.63
CA PRO A 135 -8.72 -3.76 8.61
C PRO A 135 -10.15 -3.55 9.11
N LYS A 136 -10.28 -3.00 10.32
CA LYS A 136 -11.59 -2.83 10.98
C LYS A 136 -12.55 -1.87 10.23
N TYR A 137 -12.03 -0.99 9.39
CA TYR A 137 -12.84 -0.05 8.61
C TYR A 137 -13.44 -0.66 7.36
N ALA A 138 -12.92 -1.79 6.88
CA ALA A 138 -13.41 -2.44 5.68
C ALA A 138 -14.47 -3.50 6.05
N ASN A 139 -15.74 -3.20 5.79
CA ASN A 139 -16.83 -4.14 6.05
C ASN A 139 -16.78 -5.35 5.12
N LYS A 140 -16.53 -5.12 3.83
CA LYS A 140 -16.36 -6.16 2.83
C LYS A 140 -14.94 -6.07 2.28
N TRP A 141 -14.16 -7.13 2.46
CA TRP A 141 -12.75 -7.23 2.07
C TRP A 141 -12.57 -8.40 1.15
N ILE A 142 -12.18 -8.14 -0.07
CA ILE A 142 -11.99 -9.12 -1.13
C ILE A 142 -10.51 -9.10 -1.50
N GLN A 143 -9.81 -10.14 -1.13
CA GLN A 143 -8.44 -10.30 -1.58
C GLN A 143 -8.45 -10.92 -2.96
N ILE A 144 -7.67 -10.33 -3.85
CA ILE A 144 -7.48 -10.78 -5.22
C ILE A 144 -6.02 -11.18 -5.46
N ASP A 145 -5.69 -11.63 -6.65
CA ASP A 145 -4.36 -12.15 -6.99
C ASP A 145 -3.26 -11.11 -6.81
N ASP A 146 -2.07 -11.58 -6.47
CA ASP A 146 -0.89 -10.76 -6.26
C ASP A 146 -0.50 -9.99 -7.52
N TRP A 147 -0.23 -8.70 -7.38
CA TRP A 147 0.42 -7.94 -8.45
C TRP A 147 1.91 -8.26 -8.51
N SER A 148 2.36 -8.88 -9.59
CA SER A 148 3.79 -9.06 -9.82
C SER A 148 4.47 -7.73 -10.10
N TRP A 149 5.53 -7.41 -9.35
CA TRP A 149 6.31 -6.18 -9.51
C TRP A 149 6.92 -6.02 -10.92
N ALA A 150 7.10 -7.12 -11.65
CA ALA A 150 7.63 -7.11 -13.00
C ALA A 150 6.66 -6.51 -14.03
N TYR A 151 5.37 -6.52 -13.73
CA TYR A 151 4.35 -5.98 -14.64
C TYR A 151 3.95 -4.57 -14.24
N LYS A 152 3.86 -3.70 -15.24
CA LYS A 152 3.44 -2.31 -15.06
C LYS A 152 1.92 -2.19 -14.90
N ASN A 153 1.19 -3.09 -15.54
CA ASN A 153 -0.27 -3.10 -15.59
C ASN A 153 -0.84 -4.27 -14.78
N TYR A 154 -2.02 -4.05 -14.22
CA TYR A 154 -2.80 -5.06 -13.52
C TYR A 154 -4.28 -4.85 -13.79
N SER A 155 -5.01 -5.95 -13.94
CA SER A 155 -6.45 -5.89 -14.17
C SER A 155 -7.17 -6.87 -13.26
N PHE A 156 -8.34 -6.48 -12.77
CA PHE A 156 -9.21 -7.37 -12.01
C PHE A 156 -10.68 -7.12 -12.34
N GLU A 157 -11.51 -8.11 -12.04
CA GLU A 157 -12.94 -8.07 -12.29
C GLU A 157 -13.72 -7.72 -11.01
N ILE A 158 -14.76 -6.91 -11.19
CA ILE A 158 -15.81 -6.65 -10.20
C ILE A 158 -17.07 -7.35 -10.71
N ASP A 159 -17.69 -8.20 -9.87
CA ASP A 159 -18.89 -8.96 -10.22
C ASP A 159 -20.19 -8.12 -10.26
N ASN A 160 -20.05 -6.83 -10.61
CA ASN A 160 -21.14 -5.88 -10.75
C ASN A 160 -20.99 -5.10 -12.06
N LYS A 161 -22.14 -4.67 -12.61
CA LYS A 161 -22.16 -3.86 -13.82
C LYS A 161 -21.59 -2.47 -13.57
N LEU A 162 -20.89 -1.93 -14.55
CA LEU A 162 -20.31 -0.59 -14.50
C LEU A 162 -21.32 0.51 -14.16
N GLU A 163 -22.53 0.41 -14.67
CA GLU A 163 -23.62 1.36 -14.41
C GLU A 163 -24.04 1.46 -12.94
N THR A 164 -23.74 0.44 -12.11
CA THR A 164 -24.03 0.44 -10.66
C THR A 164 -22.92 1.06 -9.83
N ILE A 165 -21.74 1.25 -10.40
CA ILE A 165 -20.59 1.82 -9.71
C ILE A 165 -20.69 3.34 -9.70
N LYS A 166 -20.48 3.95 -8.53
CA LYS A 166 -20.42 5.38 -8.33
C LYS A 166 -18.99 5.91 -8.41
N SER A 167 -18.05 5.20 -7.76
CA SER A 167 -16.63 5.60 -7.79
C SER A 167 -15.71 4.42 -7.48
N ILE A 168 -14.47 4.54 -7.95
CA ILE A 168 -13.35 3.65 -7.64
C ILE A 168 -12.19 4.50 -7.15
N ASP A 169 -11.63 4.18 -5.98
CA ASP A 169 -10.51 4.87 -5.36
C ASP A 169 -9.42 3.87 -4.96
N ILE A 170 -8.20 4.05 -5.46
CA ILE A 170 -7.05 3.16 -5.20
C ILE A 170 -6.21 3.60 -4.00
N ASN A 171 -6.57 4.68 -3.33
CA ASN A 171 -5.92 5.15 -2.10
C ASN A 171 -6.96 5.75 -1.14
N PRO A 172 -8.02 5.01 -0.79
CA PRO A 172 -9.17 5.54 -0.04
C PRO A 172 -8.80 6.07 1.36
N SER A 173 -7.73 5.54 1.93
CA SER A 173 -7.22 6.00 3.23
C SER A 173 -6.33 7.25 3.13
N GLY A 174 -5.87 7.62 1.93
CA GLY A 174 -4.85 8.64 1.73
C GLY A 174 -3.48 8.31 2.36
N LEU A 175 -3.28 7.04 2.76
CA LEU A 175 -2.06 6.64 3.48
C LEU A 175 -0.91 6.24 2.55
N ILE A 176 -1.18 5.86 1.30
CA ILE A 176 -0.12 5.60 0.33
C ILE A 176 0.54 6.93 -0.03
N ALA A 177 1.87 6.99 0.08
CA ALA A 177 2.66 8.16 -0.30
C ALA A 177 2.81 8.28 -1.82
N ASP A 178 1.68 8.22 -2.51
CA ASP A 178 1.58 8.43 -3.93
C ASP A 178 1.89 9.89 -4.29
N ILE A 179 2.64 10.11 -5.35
CA ILE A 179 3.04 11.46 -5.77
C ILE A 179 2.03 12.14 -6.68
N ASN A 180 1.06 11.38 -7.22
CA ASN A 180 0.05 11.88 -8.14
C ASN A 180 -1.36 11.42 -7.73
N TYR A 181 -2.00 12.16 -6.84
CA TYR A 181 -3.35 11.83 -6.36
C TYR A 181 -4.45 12.01 -7.40
N LEU A 182 -4.18 12.69 -8.52
CA LEU A 182 -5.20 13.01 -9.51
C LEU A 182 -5.66 11.79 -10.34
N ASN A 183 -4.85 10.73 -10.38
CA ASN A 183 -5.16 9.49 -11.10
C ASN A 183 -5.66 8.35 -10.18
N ASN A 184 -5.85 8.64 -8.88
CA ASN A 184 -6.22 7.62 -7.90
C ASN A 184 -7.75 7.43 -7.78
N LEU A 185 -8.53 8.40 -8.18
CA LEU A 185 -9.99 8.40 -8.04
C LEU A 185 -10.67 8.56 -9.41
N LEU A 186 -11.60 7.64 -9.69
CA LEU A 186 -12.50 7.75 -10.83
C LEU A 186 -13.96 7.79 -10.33
N ILE A 187 -14.72 8.78 -10.80
CA ILE A 187 -16.14 8.97 -10.45
C ILE A 187 -16.96 8.78 -11.71
N PHE A 188 -18.06 8.04 -11.57
CA PHE A 188 -19.04 7.80 -12.64
C PHE A 188 -20.33 8.57 -12.36
N ASP A 189 -20.91 9.17 -13.40
CA ASP A 189 -22.18 9.91 -13.36
C ASP A 189 -23.40 8.97 -13.23
#